data_3ea82428343c62898f6834d6bb69fdf3
#
_entry.id   3ea82428343c62898f6834d6bb69fdf3
#
_cell.length_a   1.000
_cell.length_b   1.000
_cell.length_c   1.000
_cell.angle_alpha   90.00
_cell.angle_beta   90.00
_cell.angle_gamma   90.00
#
_symmetry.space_group_name_H-M   'P 1'
#
loop_
_entity.id
_entity.type
_entity.pdbx_description
1 polymer ?
#
loop_
_entity_poly.entity_id
_entity_poly.type
_entity_poly.pdbx_seq_one_letter_code
_entity_poly.pdbx_strand_id
1 'polypeptide(L)'
;MKIKYLVAAVVLMMSMHSCVVLSTKKYQAMLTQRDSLFTRNSSLEEQVAQLQSDTGRLHREIAALKGNIDEQKVSLAALKGSYDALNGRYDALSNNLTSTNSKVNQLSSDLQKREKRLKEVEDILRKRDEATNALKDKLQKALLGFQQNGLTVDIRNGKVYVSLTDKLLFPSGSIVIDERGKAALKQLAVVMNKEADINMAVEGHTDDKRIRNLGQIKDNWDLSVLRATSVTRYLTEVEKIDPKRLTATGKSEYQPIDAADTDEARTK
;
A
#
# COMPACT_ATOMS: atom_id res chain seq x y z
N MET A 1 7.31 -10.85 146.60
CA MET A 1 7.67 -11.20 145.22
C MET A 1 6.61 -12.01 144.46
N LYS A 2 5.82 -12.86 145.04
CA LYS A 2 4.87 -13.80 144.37
C LYS A 2 3.63 -13.08 143.78
N ILE A 3 3.19 -11.96 144.30
CA ILE A 3 1.95 -11.23 143.84
C ILE A 3 2.20 -10.54 142.46
N LYS A 4 3.43 -10.05 142.14
CA LYS A 4 3.74 -9.40 140.85
C LYS A 4 3.68 -10.38 139.69
N TYR A 5 4.05 -11.60 139.90
CA TYR A 5 4.01 -12.64 138.83
C TYR A 5 2.56 -13.14 138.56
N LEU A 6 1.71 -13.05 139.66
CA LEU A 6 0.32 -13.45 139.49
C LEU A 6 -0.45 -12.44 138.67
N VAL A 7 -0.19 -11.15 138.89
CA VAL A 7 -0.81 -10.04 138.12
C VAL A 7 -0.32 -10.08 136.63
N ALA A 8 0.97 -10.32 136.44
CA ALA A 8 1.53 -10.43 135.06
C ALA A 8 0.91 -11.61 134.29
N ALA A 9 0.70 -12.78 134.93
CA ALA A 9 0.06 -13.95 134.35
C ALA A 9 -1.41 -13.72 134.02
N VAL A 10 -2.16 -13.00 134.86
CA VAL A 10 -3.56 -12.65 134.55
C VAL A 10 -3.71 -11.62 133.41
N VAL A 11 -2.79 -10.64 133.30
CA VAL A 11 -2.75 -9.69 132.17
C VAL A 11 -2.38 -10.42 130.83
N LEU A 12 -1.45 -11.36 130.96
CA LEU A 12 -1.06 -12.18 129.82
C LEU A 12 -2.19 -13.13 129.32
N MET A 13 -3.00 -13.64 130.30
CA MET A 13 -4.15 -14.47 129.89
C MET A 13 -5.29 -13.61 129.32
N MET A 14 -5.48 -12.34 129.75
CA MET A 14 -6.52 -11.45 129.20
C MET A 14 -6.14 -10.95 127.79
N SER A 15 -4.84 -10.91 127.40
CA SER A 15 -4.42 -10.46 126.10
C SER A 15 -4.60 -11.54 125.02
N MET A 16 -4.76 -12.82 125.35
CA MET A 16 -4.93 -13.91 124.43
C MET A 16 -6.42 -14.20 124.05
N HIS A 17 -7.39 -13.44 124.54
CA HIS A 17 -8.79 -13.67 124.22
C HIS A 17 -9.36 -12.51 123.36
N SER A 18 -8.60 -11.94 122.48
CA SER A 18 -9.16 -11.04 121.48
C SER A 18 -9.72 -11.87 120.28
N CYS A 19 -10.44 -12.89 120.59
CA CYS A 19 -11.34 -13.51 119.57
C CYS A 19 -12.63 -12.64 119.54
N VAL A 20 -12.84 -11.99 118.49
CA VAL A 20 -14.11 -11.32 118.20
C VAL A 20 -15.19 -12.42 118.21
N VAL A 21 -15.89 -12.57 119.33
CA VAL A 21 -17.06 -13.48 119.36
C VAL A 21 -18.19 -12.85 118.56
N LEU A 22 -18.28 -13.12 117.26
CA LEU A 22 -19.45 -12.75 116.51
C LEU A 22 -20.68 -13.52 117.02
N SER A 23 -21.77 -12.81 117.17
CA SER A 23 -23.03 -13.48 117.51
C SER A 23 -23.37 -14.43 116.33
N THR A 24 -23.89 -15.64 116.64
CA THR A 24 -24.20 -16.67 115.65
C THR A 24 -24.97 -16.14 114.41
N LYS A 25 -25.82 -15.14 114.62
CA LYS A 25 -26.60 -14.47 113.59
C LYS A 25 -25.74 -13.62 112.67
N LYS A 26 -24.74 -12.91 113.19
CA LYS A 26 -23.77 -12.16 112.34
C LYS A 26 -22.81 -13.07 111.62
N TYR A 27 -22.38 -14.16 112.21
CA TYR A 27 -21.55 -15.16 111.59
C TYR A 27 -22.26 -15.84 110.35
N GLN A 28 -23.53 -16.25 110.56
CA GLN A 28 -24.37 -16.79 109.51
C GLN A 28 -24.60 -15.76 108.37
N ALA A 29 -24.87 -14.50 108.71
CA ALA A 29 -25.02 -13.42 107.69
C ALA A 29 -23.72 -13.21 106.89
N MET A 30 -22.54 -13.32 107.53
CA MET A 30 -21.24 -13.19 106.90
C MET A 30 -20.93 -14.41 105.97
N LEU A 31 -21.32 -15.64 106.39
CA LEU A 31 -21.20 -16.82 105.56
C LEU A 31 -22.10 -16.74 104.30
N THR A 32 -23.37 -16.34 104.48
CA THR A 32 -24.29 -16.13 103.36
C THR A 32 -23.79 -15.05 102.40
N GLN A 33 -23.21 -13.95 102.92
CA GLN A 33 -22.59 -12.90 102.08
C GLN A 33 -21.34 -13.39 101.37
N ARG A 34 -20.46 -14.18 102.05
CA ARG A 34 -19.27 -14.81 101.46
C ARG A 34 -19.69 -15.74 100.34
N ASP A 35 -20.70 -16.59 100.52
CA ASP A 35 -21.17 -17.58 99.54
C ASP A 35 -21.82 -16.87 98.33
N SER A 36 -22.59 -15.79 98.58
CA SER A 36 -23.15 -14.95 97.52
C SER A 36 -22.04 -14.27 96.66
N LEU A 37 -21.02 -13.70 97.38
CA LEU A 37 -19.88 -13.09 96.71
C LEU A 37 -19.05 -14.11 95.95
N PHE A 38 -18.85 -15.29 96.53
CA PHE A 38 -18.16 -16.37 95.84
C PHE A 38 -18.89 -16.81 94.56
N THR A 39 -20.22 -17.06 94.61
CA THR A 39 -21.07 -17.40 93.47
C THR A 39 -21.00 -16.28 92.41
N ARG A 40 -21.09 -15.00 92.86
CA ARG A 40 -20.98 -13.88 91.88
C ARG A 40 -19.61 -13.78 91.27
N ASN A 41 -18.52 -14.01 92.03
CA ASN A 41 -17.16 -14.00 91.53
C ASN A 41 -16.96 -15.12 90.48
N SER A 42 -17.41 -16.35 90.80
CA SER A 42 -17.38 -17.47 89.85
C SER A 42 -18.13 -17.17 88.59
N SER A 43 -19.36 -16.56 88.68
CA SER A 43 -20.13 -16.16 87.50
C SER A 43 -19.41 -15.08 86.66
N LEU A 44 -18.74 -14.08 87.33
CA LEU A 44 -17.95 -13.04 86.66
C LEU A 44 -16.71 -13.63 85.93
N GLU A 45 -16.02 -14.61 86.58
CA GLU A 45 -14.90 -15.31 86.02
C GLU A 45 -15.31 -16.05 84.74
N GLU A 46 -16.48 -16.74 84.75
CA GLU A 46 -17.03 -17.38 83.60
C GLU A 46 -17.38 -16.45 82.46
N GLN A 47 -18.03 -15.26 82.83
CA GLN A 47 -18.30 -14.19 81.87
C GLN A 47 -17.01 -13.59 81.23
N VAL A 48 -15.97 -13.36 82.04
CA VAL A 48 -14.67 -12.90 81.54
C VAL A 48 -14.06 -13.93 80.60
N ALA A 49 -14.07 -15.22 80.98
CA ALA A 49 -13.54 -16.26 80.09
C ALA A 49 -14.32 -16.36 78.78
N GLN A 50 -15.66 -16.24 78.80
CA GLN A 50 -16.49 -16.19 77.63
C GLN A 50 -16.17 -14.98 76.73
N LEU A 51 -16.09 -13.76 77.31
CA LEU A 51 -15.76 -12.55 76.61
C LEU A 51 -14.34 -12.62 75.95
N GLN A 52 -13.37 -13.21 76.69
CA GLN A 52 -12.04 -13.41 76.16
C GLN A 52 -12.05 -14.38 74.92
N SER A 53 -12.84 -15.47 75.04
CA SER A 53 -13.02 -16.43 73.91
C SER A 53 -13.67 -15.76 72.70
N ASP A 54 -14.75 -14.99 72.90
CA ASP A 54 -15.44 -14.25 71.85
C ASP A 54 -14.56 -13.16 71.22
N THR A 55 -13.79 -12.43 72.02
CA THR A 55 -12.81 -11.47 71.54
C THR A 55 -11.77 -12.15 70.67
N GLY A 56 -11.25 -13.32 71.06
CA GLY A 56 -10.31 -14.10 70.29
C GLY A 56 -10.91 -14.61 68.96
N ARG A 57 -12.17 -15.02 68.96
CA ARG A 57 -12.92 -15.45 67.78
C ARG A 57 -13.09 -14.27 66.82
N LEU A 58 -13.58 -13.11 67.31
CA LEU A 58 -13.77 -11.90 66.50
C LEU A 58 -12.48 -11.36 65.89
N HIS A 59 -11.38 -11.40 66.63
CA HIS A 59 -10.09 -11.02 66.09
C HIS A 59 -9.65 -11.89 64.90
N ARG A 60 -9.88 -13.20 64.97
CA ARG A 60 -9.59 -14.12 63.87
C ARG A 60 -10.48 -13.83 62.65
N GLU A 61 -11.77 -13.58 62.86
CA GLU A 61 -12.72 -13.26 61.81
C GLU A 61 -12.37 -11.92 61.11
N ILE A 62 -12.02 -10.91 61.90
CA ILE A 62 -11.53 -9.62 61.34
C ILE A 62 -10.26 -9.82 60.51
N ALA A 63 -9.33 -10.64 60.96
CA ALA A 63 -8.10 -10.93 60.19
C ALA A 63 -8.41 -11.65 58.85
N ALA A 64 -9.31 -12.65 58.87
CA ALA A 64 -9.77 -13.34 57.66
C ALA A 64 -10.48 -12.40 56.67
N LEU A 65 -11.40 -11.55 57.18
CA LEU A 65 -12.10 -10.58 56.35
C LEU A 65 -11.16 -9.54 55.75
N LYS A 66 -10.15 -9.08 56.47
CA LYS A 66 -9.11 -8.18 55.93
C LYS A 66 -8.33 -8.86 54.83
N GLY A 67 -7.93 -10.14 55.01
CA GLY A 67 -7.26 -10.93 53.97
C GLY A 67 -8.11 -11.01 52.68
N ASN A 68 -9.39 -11.38 52.83
CA ASN A 68 -10.32 -11.44 51.69
C ASN A 68 -10.48 -10.09 50.96
N ILE A 69 -10.56 -8.98 51.73
CA ILE A 69 -10.63 -7.64 51.14
C ILE A 69 -9.37 -7.32 50.31
N ASP A 70 -8.21 -7.68 50.81
CA ASP A 70 -6.96 -7.40 50.11
C ASP A 70 -6.82 -8.27 48.85
N GLU A 71 -7.23 -9.54 48.86
CA GLU A 71 -7.31 -10.41 47.67
C GLU A 71 -8.30 -9.83 46.65
N GLN A 72 -9.47 -9.38 47.07
CA GLN A 72 -10.44 -8.74 46.19
C GLN A 72 -9.92 -7.45 45.57
N LYS A 73 -9.17 -6.62 46.32
CA LYS A 73 -8.53 -5.43 45.77
C LYS A 73 -7.51 -5.75 44.66
N VAL A 74 -6.67 -6.79 44.85
CA VAL A 74 -5.73 -7.25 43.85
C VAL A 74 -6.44 -7.76 42.61
N SER A 75 -7.50 -8.56 42.76
CA SER A 75 -8.30 -9.05 41.67
C SER A 75 -8.98 -7.93 40.88
N LEU A 76 -9.50 -6.93 41.57
CA LEU A 76 -10.13 -5.76 40.97
C LEU A 76 -9.11 -4.93 40.17
N ALA A 77 -7.90 -4.76 40.69
CA ALA A 77 -6.82 -4.03 40.02
C ALA A 77 -6.39 -4.77 38.73
N ALA A 78 -6.27 -6.11 38.78
CA ALA A 78 -5.95 -6.94 37.61
C ALA A 78 -7.06 -6.88 36.55
N LEU A 79 -8.33 -6.94 36.96
CA LEU A 79 -9.47 -6.85 36.04
C LEU A 79 -9.53 -5.45 35.39
N LYS A 80 -9.29 -4.40 36.15
CA LYS A 80 -9.21 -3.04 35.61
C LYS A 80 -8.09 -2.91 34.56
N GLY A 81 -6.90 -3.41 34.86
CA GLY A 81 -5.80 -3.42 33.88
C GLY A 81 -6.14 -4.18 32.59
N SER A 82 -6.84 -5.32 32.70
CA SER A 82 -7.31 -6.08 31.54
C SER A 82 -8.37 -5.33 30.74
N TYR A 83 -9.27 -4.64 31.40
CA TYR A 83 -10.28 -3.78 30.77
C TYR A 83 -9.64 -2.62 29.99
N ASP A 84 -8.70 -1.91 30.62
CA ASP A 84 -8.00 -0.80 29.99
C ASP A 84 -7.20 -1.27 28.75
N ALA A 85 -6.54 -2.43 28.83
CA ALA A 85 -5.84 -3.05 27.70
C ALA A 85 -6.80 -3.45 26.57
N LEU A 86 -7.97 -4.00 26.90
CA LEU A 86 -9.00 -4.34 25.92
C LEU A 86 -9.56 -3.11 25.22
N ASN A 87 -9.83 -2.05 25.98
CA ASN A 87 -10.31 -0.79 25.44
C ASN A 87 -9.29 -0.16 24.48
N GLY A 88 -8.00 -0.16 24.84
CA GLY A 88 -6.94 0.30 23.95
C GLY A 88 -6.82 -0.51 22.64
N ARG A 89 -7.04 -1.83 22.70
CA ARG A 89 -7.09 -2.69 21.50
C ARG A 89 -8.31 -2.37 20.63
N TYR A 90 -9.45 -2.14 21.25
CA TYR A 90 -10.67 -1.75 20.55
C TYR A 90 -10.50 -0.44 19.79
N ASP A 91 -9.93 0.58 20.43
CA ASP A 91 -9.67 1.88 19.81
C ASP A 91 -8.68 1.76 18.64
N ALA A 92 -7.60 0.98 18.81
CA ALA A 92 -6.64 0.72 17.76
C ALA A 92 -7.28 -0.01 16.56
N LEU A 93 -8.13 -1.01 16.81
CA LEU A 93 -8.84 -1.75 15.77
C LEU A 93 -9.85 -0.85 15.04
N SER A 94 -10.59 -0.02 15.76
CA SER A 94 -11.54 0.95 15.19
C SER A 94 -10.84 1.94 14.25
N ASN A 95 -9.70 2.49 14.69
CA ASN A 95 -8.89 3.39 13.89
C ASN A 95 -8.33 2.70 12.63
N ASN A 96 -7.84 1.46 12.76
CA ASN A 96 -7.37 0.66 11.62
C ASN A 96 -8.50 0.36 10.63
N LEU A 97 -9.69 0.03 11.11
CA LEU A 97 -10.87 -0.22 10.28
C LEU A 97 -11.25 1.04 9.48
N THR A 98 -11.30 2.20 10.14
CA THR A 98 -11.61 3.48 9.49
C THR A 98 -10.57 3.83 8.43
N SER A 99 -9.28 3.69 8.75
CA SER A 99 -8.17 3.92 7.79
C SER A 99 -8.24 2.97 6.60
N THR A 100 -8.48 1.68 6.86
CA THR A 100 -8.60 0.66 5.81
C THR A 100 -9.79 0.93 4.90
N ASN A 101 -10.94 1.29 5.47
CA ASN A 101 -12.14 1.62 4.69
C ASN A 101 -11.92 2.86 3.80
N SER A 102 -11.22 3.87 4.31
CA SER A 102 -10.82 5.04 3.51
C SER A 102 -9.91 4.65 2.35
N LYS A 103 -8.91 3.77 2.58
CA LYS A 103 -8.04 3.25 1.51
C LYS A 103 -8.79 2.44 0.48
N VAL A 104 -9.73 1.59 0.88
CA VAL A 104 -10.59 0.81 -0.03
C VAL A 104 -11.39 1.74 -0.92
N ASN A 105 -12.02 2.78 -0.36
CA ASN A 105 -12.79 3.75 -1.12
C ASN A 105 -11.91 4.52 -2.12
N GLN A 106 -10.71 4.92 -1.71
CA GLN A 106 -9.75 5.58 -2.59
C GLN A 106 -9.31 4.67 -3.74
N LEU A 107 -8.92 3.42 -3.43
CA LEU A 107 -8.53 2.43 -4.43
C LEU A 107 -9.66 2.12 -5.42
N SER A 108 -10.90 2.00 -4.94
CA SER A 108 -12.08 1.81 -5.79
C SER A 108 -12.27 2.98 -6.76
N SER A 109 -12.17 4.23 -6.28
CA SER A 109 -12.23 5.42 -7.12
C SER A 109 -11.10 5.46 -8.17
N ASP A 110 -9.89 5.12 -7.75
CA ASP A 110 -8.74 5.10 -8.66
C ASP A 110 -8.84 3.98 -9.71
N LEU A 111 -9.39 2.83 -9.33
CA LEU A 111 -9.68 1.74 -10.26
C LEU A 111 -10.68 2.20 -11.35
N GLN A 112 -11.80 2.80 -10.95
CA GLN A 112 -12.78 3.32 -11.90
C GLN A 112 -12.19 4.36 -12.87
N LYS A 113 -11.33 5.26 -12.37
CA LYS A 113 -10.62 6.23 -13.23
C LYS A 113 -9.69 5.55 -14.23
N ARG A 114 -8.96 4.52 -13.78
CA ARG A 114 -8.06 3.75 -14.65
C ARG A 114 -8.82 2.95 -15.70
N GLU A 115 -9.92 2.31 -15.33
CA GLU A 115 -10.79 1.59 -16.27
C GLU A 115 -11.34 2.52 -17.35
N LYS A 116 -11.84 3.69 -16.95
CA LYS A 116 -12.31 4.70 -17.91
C LYS A 116 -11.20 5.13 -18.88
N ARG A 117 -10.01 5.41 -18.33
CA ARG A 117 -8.86 5.82 -19.15
C ARG A 117 -8.37 4.71 -20.08
N LEU A 118 -8.40 3.46 -19.62
CA LEU A 118 -8.07 2.31 -20.46
C LEU A 118 -9.02 2.24 -21.66
N LYS A 119 -10.33 2.32 -21.42
CA LYS A 119 -11.34 2.31 -22.48
C LYS A 119 -11.15 3.46 -23.47
N GLU A 120 -10.82 4.67 -22.98
CA GLU A 120 -10.51 5.82 -23.85
C GLU A 120 -9.29 5.55 -24.73
N VAL A 121 -8.23 4.95 -24.18
CA VAL A 121 -7.02 4.58 -24.94
C VAL A 121 -7.31 3.48 -25.95
N GLU A 122 -8.07 2.46 -25.58
CA GLU A 122 -8.51 1.39 -26.49
C GLU A 122 -9.31 1.95 -27.68
N ASP A 123 -10.24 2.87 -27.42
CA ASP A 123 -11.01 3.52 -28.50
C ASP A 123 -10.14 4.36 -29.42
N ILE A 124 -9.15 5.08 -28.87
CA ILE A 124 -8.19 5.86 -29.68
C ILE A 124 -7.35 4.93 -30.55
N LEU A 125 -6.82 3.83 -29.99
CA LEU A 125 -6.03 2.85 -30.73
C LEU A 125 -6.86 2.21 -31.87
N ARG A 126 -8.08 1.79 -31.58
CA ARG A 126 -8.98 1.21 -32.57
C ARG A 126 -9.24 2.19 -33.74
N LYS A 127 -9.57 3.46 -33.43
CA LYS A 127 -9.78 4.48 -34.47
C LYS A 127 -8.52 4.73 -35.30
N ARG A 128 -7.35 4.74 -34.65
CA ARG A 128 -6.07 4.90 -35.34
C ARG A 128 -5.81 3.71 -36.29
N ASP A 129 -6.05 2.49 -35.81
CA ASP A 129 -5.84 1.28 -36.61
C ASP A 129 -6.81 1.19 -37.79
N GLU A 130 -8.10 1.56 -37.58
CA GLU A 130 -9.08 1.68 -38.64
C GLU A 130 -8.68 2.72 -39.69
N ALA A 131 -8.23 3.90 -39.27
CA ALA A 131 -7.74 4.95 -40.18
C ALA A 131 -6.50 4.52 -40.97
N THR A 132 -5.55 3.83 -40.30
CA THR A 132 -4.33 3.31 -40.93
C THR A 132 -4.65 2.25 -41.97
N ASN A 133 -5.55 1.31 -41.66
CA ASN A 133 -5.99 0.30 -42.62
C ASN A 133 -6.73 0.92 -43.82
N ALA A 134 -7.65 1.86 -43.56
CA ALA A 134 -8.35 2.56 -44.62
C ALA A 134 -7.39 3.34 -45.55
N LEU A 135 -6.36 3.98 -45.01
CA LEU A 135 -5.33 4.64 -45.79
C LEU A 135 -4.54 3.63 -46.65
N LYS A 136 -4.09 2.50 -46.03
CA LYS A 136 -3.43 1.43 -46.76
C LYS A 136 -4.25 0.95 -47.94
N ASP A 137 -5.55 0.66 -47.76
CA ASP A 137 -6.44 0.18 -48.81
C ASP A 137 -6.59 1.21 -49.94
N LYS A 138 -6.71 2.52 -49.61
CA LYS A 138 -6.75 3.59 -50.60
C LYS A 138 -5.46 3.65 -51.42
N LEU A 139 -4.32 3.56 -50.75
CA LEU A 139 -3.01 3.59 -51.45
C LEU A 139 -2.79 2.33 -52.29
N GLN A 140 -3.12 1.13 -51.81
CA GLN A 140 -3.03 -0.09 -52.56
C GLN A 140 -3.87 -0.03 -53.85
N LYS A 141 -5.12 0.45 -53.76
CA LYS A 141 -6.00 0.60 -54.92
C LYS A 141 -5.44 1.63 -55.94
N ALA A 142 -4.95 2.78 -55.46
CA ALA A 142 -4.41 3.81 -56.31
C ALA A 142 -3.09 3.39 -57.00
N LEU A 143 -2.30 2.53 -56.34
CA LEU A 143 -0.97 2.13 -56.79
C LEU A 143 -0.95 0.70 -57.39
N LEU A 144 -2.11 0.07 -57.62
CA LEU A 144 -2.23 -1.30 -58.06
C LEU A 144 -1.42 -1.59 -59.38
N GLY A 145 -1.43 -0.64 -60.34
CA GLY A 145 -0.71 -0.75 -61.57
C GLY A 145 0.81 -0.71 -61.49
N PHE A 146 1.38 -0.35 -60.35
CA PHE A 146 2.82 -0.22 -60.11
C PHE A 146 3.41 -1.36 -59.29
N GLN A 147 2.59 -2.24 -58.71
CA GLN A 147 3.06 -3.35 -57.86
C GLN A 147 4.00 -4.31 -58.55
N GLN A 148 3.73 -4.62 -59.86
CA GLN A 148 4.59 -5.47 -60.66
C GLN A 148 5.96 -4.86 -60.97
N ASN A 149 6.12 -3.55 -60.74
CA ASN A 149 7.35 -2.81 -61.00
C ASN A 149 8.12 -2.53 -59.68
N GLY A 150 7.83 -3.24 -58.57
CA GLY A 150 8.56 -3.12 -57.32
C GLY A 150 8.01 -2.06 -56.35
N LEU A 151 6.71 -1.74 -56.45
CA LEU A 151 6.04 -0.91 -55.43
C LEU A 151 5.30 -1.81 -54.47
N THR A 152 5.50 -1.59 -53.13
CA THR A 152 4.76 -2.28 -52.05
C THR A 152 4.13 -1.28 -51.11
N VAL A 153 3.01 -1.70 -50.48
CA VAL A 153 2.31 -0.90 -49.45
C VAL A 153 2.06 -1.77 -48.23
N ASP A 154 2.75 -1.46 -47.14
CA ASP A 154 2.71 -2.22 -45.89
C ASP A 154 2.39 -1.35 -44.68
N ILE A 155 1.91 -1.99 -43.57
CA ILE A 155 1.76 -1.34 -42.30
C ILE A 155 2.82 -1.90 -41.33
N ARG A 156 3.59 -1.01 -40.74
CA ARG A 156 4.57 -1.34 -39.70
C ARG A 156 4.45 -0.32 -38.54
N ASN A 157 4.28 -0.80 -37.34
CA ASN A 157 4.18 0.06 -36.13
C ASN A 157 3.13 1.20 -36.25
N GLY A 158 1.97 0.91 -36.86
CA GLY A 158 0.89 1.87 -37.04
C GLY A 158 1.19 3.01 -38.02
N LYS A 159 2.18 2.81 -38.93
CA LYS A 159 2.49 3.69 -40.05
C LYS A 159 2.35 2.94 -41.37
N VAL A 160 1.89 3.61 -42.40
CA VAL A 160 1.84 3.05 -43.77
C VAL A 160 3.15 3.34 -44.47
N TYR A 161 3.81 2.31 -44.95
CA TYR A 161 5.02 2.39 -45.74
C TYR A 161 4.71 2.11 -47.19
N VAL A 162 5.09 3.03 -48.06
CA VAL A 162 5.05 2.85 -49.52
C VAL A 162 6.50 2.75 -49.98
N SER A 163 6.95 1.54 -50.31
CA SER A 163 8.30 1.30 -50.80
C SER A 163 8.31 1.26 -52.32
N LEU A 164 9.23 1.99 -52.92
CA LEU A 164 9.44 2.04 -54.37
C LEU A 164 10.90 1.64 -54.66
N THR A 165 11.08 0.68 -55.54
CA THR A 165 12.43 0.25 -55.94
C THR A 165 13.19 1.35 -56.67
N ASP A 166 14.53 1.33 -56.53
CA ASP A 166 15.42 2.27 -57.23
C ASP A 166 15.15 2.26 -58.75
N LYS A 167 15.02 1.09 -59.37
CA LYS A 167 14.74 0.91 -60.81
C LYS A 167 13.41 1.55 -61.26
N LEU A 168 12.45 1.70 -60.38
CA LEU A 168 11.19 2.36 -60.73
C LEU A 168 11.33 3.89 -60.67
N LEU A 169 12.09 4.41 -59.70
CA LEU A 169 12.20 5.85 -59.46
C LEU A 169 13.30 6.51 -60.20
N PHE A 170 14.48 5.86 -60.36
CA PHE A 170 15.68 6.51 -60.86
C PHE A 170 16.42 5.64 -61.89
N PRO A 171 16.98 6.23 -62.95
CA PRO A 171 18.02 5.55 -63.72
C PRO A 171 19.25 5.28 -62.82
N SER A 172 20.02 4.24 -63.14
CA SER A 172 21.20 3.87 -62.37
C SER A 172 22.17 5.06 -62.16
N GLY A 173 22.52 5.32 -60.88
CA GLY A 173 23.40 6.43 -60.50
C GLY A 173 22.79 7.83 -60.65
N SER A 174 21.50 7.95 -60.97
CA SER A 174 20.81 9.24 -61.14
C SER A 174 20.05 9.67 -59.88
N ILE A 175 19.89 10.97 -59.73
CA ILE A 175 18.99 11.65 -58.80
C ILE A 175 17.76 12.24 -59.50
N VAL A 176 17.68 12.10 -60.82
CA VAL A 176 16.56 12.57 -61.65
C VAL A 176 15.52 11.49 -61.75
N ILE A 177 14.27 11.83 -61.43
CA ILE A 177 13.16 10.84 -61.38
C ILE A 177 12.79 10.43 -62.80
N ASP A 178 12.70 9.12 -63.03
CA ASP A 178 12.22 8.50 -64.27
C ASP A 178 10.73 8.80 -64.51
N GLU A 179 10.27 8.74 -65.76
CA GLU A 179 8.85 9.01 -66.11
C GLU A 179 7.89 8.00 -65.46
N ARG A 180 8.29 6.73 -65.28
CA ARG A 180 7.49 5.74 -64.54
C ARG A 180 7.42 6.06 -63.09
N GLY A 181 8.52 6.52 -62.48
CA GLY A 181 8.57 7.03 -61.10
C GLY A 181 7.66 8.22 -60.92
N LYS A 182 7.69 9.19 -61.82
CA LYS A 182 6.78 10.36 -61.80
C LYS A 182 5.32 9.92 -61.87
N ALA A 183 4.96 8.93 -62.71
CA ALA A 183 3.61 8.44 -62.79
C ALA A 183 3.14 7.76 -61.51
N ALA A 184 4.00 6.98 -60.83
CA ALA A 184 3.70 6.38 -59.53
C ALA A 184 3.54 7.44 -58.44
N LEU A 185 4.45 8.42 -58.35
CA LEU A 185 4.40 9.55 -57.41
C LEU A 185 3.15 10.43 -57.61
N LYS A 186 2.72 10.61 -58.87
CA LYS A 186 1.47 11.33 -59.18
C LYS A 186 0.25 10.60 -58.60
N GLN A 187 0.16 9.28 -58.75
CA GLN A 187 -0.96 8.52 -58.14
C GLN A 187 -0.91 8.56 -56.62
N LEU A 188 0.27 8.46 -56.02
CA LEU A 188 0.44 8.68 -54.57
C LEU A 188 -0.04 10.05 -54.15
N ALA A 189 0.34 11.11 -54.87
CA ALA A 189 -0.04 12.50 -54.61
C ALA A 189 -1.56 12.70 -54.70
N VAL A 190 -2.26 12.05 -55.63
CA VAL A 190 -3.73 12.11 -55.71
C VAL A 190 -4.39 11.65 -54.40
N VAL A 191 -3.89 10.56 -53.80
CA VAL A 191 -4.39 10.07 -52.53
C VAL A 191 -4.02 11.02 -51.39
N MET A 192 -2.77 11.44 -51.33
CA MET A 192 -2.25 12.30 -50.25
C MET A 192 -2.88 13.70 -50.24
N ASN A 193 -3.25 14.23 -51.37
CA ASN A 193 -3.97 15.50 -51.48
C ASN A 193 -5.43 15.39 -50.98
N LYS A 194 -6.04 14.20 -51.03
CA LYS A 194 -7.35 13.94 -50.44
C LYS A 194 -7.30 13.75 -48.91
N GLU A 195 -6.19 13.27 -48.39
CA GLU A 195 -5.97 13.00 -46.96
C GLU A 195 -5.09 14.13 -46.39
N ALA A 196 -5.64 15.32 -46.24
CA ALA A 196 -4.91 16.55 -45.87
C ALA A 196 -4.25 16.50 -44.48
N ASP A 197 -4.76 15.70 -43.56
CA ASP A 197 -4.26 15.60 -42.19
C ASP A 197 -3.06 14.65 -42.03
N ILE A 198 -2.66 13.95 -43.11
CA ILE A 198 -1.57 12.99 -43.08
C ILE A 198 -0.24 13.65 -43.46
N ASN A 199 0.74 13.52 -42.58
CA ASN A 199 2.11 13.90 -42.87
C ASN A 199 2.89 12.74 -43.48
N MET A 200 3.88 13.04 -44.32
CA MET A 200 4.66 12.05 -45.04
C MET A 200 6.16 12.30 -44.88
N ALA A 201 6.91 11.25 -44.56
CA ALA A 201 8.36 11.27 -44.58
C ALA A 201 8.84 10.54 -45.86
N VAL A 202 9.66 11.18 -46.66
CA VAL A 202 10.33 10.60 -47.79
C VAL A 202 11.71 10.15 -47.33
N GLU A 203 11.92 8.83 -47.25
CA GLU A 203 13.17 8.23 -46.79
C GLU A 203 13.95 7.66 -48.00
N GLY A 204 15.16 8.12 -48.21
CA GLY A 204 16.09 7.58 -49.21
C GLY A 204 16.97 6.50 -48.61
N HIS A 205 17.00 5.35 -49.23
CA HIS A 205 17.88 4.24 -48.85
C HIS A 205 18.80 3.91 -50.01
N THR A 206 19.96 3.34 -49.75
CA THR A 206 20.89 2.81 -50.75
C THR A 206 21.30 1.39 -50.38
N ASP A 207 21.81 0.66 -51.40
CA ASP A 207 22.55 -0.57 -51.11
C ASP A 207 23.94 -0.25 -50.51
N ASP A 208 24.69 -1.28 -50.17
CA ASP A 208 26.04 -1.21 -49.60
C ASP A 208 27.14 -0.99 -50.64
N LYS A 209 26.79 -0.86 -51.92
CA LYS A 209 27.75 -0.62 -52.99
C LYS A 209 28.27 0.80 -52.94
N ARG A 210 29.59 0.94 -52.83
CA ARG A 210 30.24 2.24 -52.80
C ARG A 210 30.03 3.01 -54.11
N ILE A 211 29.57 4.22 -53.96
CA ILE A 211 29.46 5.15 -55.10
C ILE A 211 30.87 5.54 -55.59
N ARG A 212 31.04 5.52 -56.87
CA ARG A 212 32.29 5.98 -57.53
C ARG A 212 31.95 6.89 -58.71
N ASN A 213 32.64 8.05 -58.79
CA ASN A 213 32.61 8.98 -59.96
C ASN A 213 31.22 9.58 -60.27
N LEU A 214 30.40 9.93 -59.27
CA LEU A 214 29.12 10.59 -59.45
C LEU A 214 29.21 12.12 -59.30
N GLY A 215 30.32 12.74 -59.67
CA GLY A 215 30.50 14.18 -59.62
C GLY A 215 30.53 14.74 -58.19
N GLN A 216 29.51 15.47 -57.76
CA GLN A 216 29.44 16.10 -56.42
C GLN A 216 28.92 15.16 -55.32
N ILE A 217 28.44 13.93 -55.67
CA ILE A 217 27.93 12.96 -54.73
C ILE A 217 29.12 12.14 -54.18
N LYS A 218 29.41 12.26 -52.89
CA LYS A 218 30.60 11.72 -52.25
C LYS A 218 30.41 10.28 -51.84
N ASP A 219 29.21 9.95 -51.26
CA ASP A 219 28.92 8.69 -50.65
C ASP A 219 27.41 8.36 -50.70
N ASN A 220 27.04 7.24 -50.06
CA ASN A 220 25.64 6.79 -49.95
C ASN A 220 24.76 7.71 -49.10
N TRP A 221 25.34 8.50 -48.18
CA TRP A 221 24.59 9.53 -47.48
C TRP A 221 24.11 10.62 -48.44
N ASP A 222 25.04 11.19 -49.23
CA ASP A 222 24.70 12.21 -50.23
C ASP A 222 23.64 11.71 -51.19
N LEU A 223 23.83 10.49 -51.75
CA LEU A 223 22.88 9.91 -52.70
C LEU A 223 21.49 9.75 -52.10
N SER A 224 21.39 9.16 -50.91
CA SER A 224 20.12 8.93 -50.26
C SER A 224 19.37 10.20 -49.95
N VAL A 225 20.05 11.22 -49.43
CA VAL A 225 19.45 12.52 -49.10
C VAL A 225 19.01 13.25 -50.40
N LEU A 226 19.86 13.27 -51.43
CA LEU A 226 19.55 13.96 -52.69
C LEU A 226 18.37 13.31 -53.43
N ARG A 227 18.26 12.00 -53.41
CA ARG A 227 17.11 11.25 -53.97
C ARG A 227 15.82 11.54 -53.18
N ALA A 228 15.87 11.48 -51.88
CA ALA A 228 14.72 11.86 -51.04
C ALA A 228 14.26 13.29 -51.26
N THR A 229 15.21 14.22 -51.39
CA THR A 229 14.94 15.64 -51.70
C THR A 229 14.34 15.82 -53.09
N SER A 230 14.85 15.09 -54.13
CA SER A 230 14.30 15.16 -55.50
C SER A 230 12.83 14.70 -55.52
N VAL A 231 12.49 13.60 -54.84
CA VAL A 231 11.10 13.14 -54.70
C VAL A 231 10.25 14.17 -53.95
N THR A 232 10.76 14.73 -52.85
CA THR A 232 10.05 15.74 -52.09
C THR A 232 9.75 16.98 -52.89
N ARG A 233 10.74 17.51 -53.67
CA ARG A 233 10.54 18.63 -54.60
C ARG A 233 9.48 18.30 -55.66
N TYR A 234 9.55 17.14 -56.30
CA TYR A 234 8.55 16.73 -57.27
C TYR A 234 7.14 16.74 -56.67
N LEU A 235 6.96 16.16 -55.47
CA LEU A 235 5.67 16.12 -54.78
C LEU A 235 5.16 17.54 -54.41
N THR A 236 6.06 18.45 -54.05
CA THR A 236 5.67 19.83 -53.65
C THR A 236 5.44 20.72 -54.86
N GLU A 237 6.40 20.75 -55.83
CA GLU A 237 6.42 21.69 -56.93
C GLU A 237 5.49 21.31 -58.07
N VAL A 238 5.43 20.01 -58.39
CA VAL A 238 4.62 19.46 -59.49
C VAL A 238 3.26 19.01 -59.01
N GLU A 239 3.21 18.16 -58.00
CA GLU A 239 1.96 17.53 -57.51
C GLU A 239 1.24 18.35 -56.43
N LYS A 240 1.80 19.48 -56.03
CA LYS A 240 1.18 20.50 -55.15
C LYS A 240 0.80 19.99 -53.74
N ILE A 241 1.54 19.04 -53.18
CA ILE A 241 1.42 18.65 -51.78
C ILE A 241 1.99 19.78 -50.91
N ASP A 242 1.30 20.15 -49.83
CA ASP A 242 1.79 21.19 -48.92
C ASP A 242 3.16 20.80 -48.34
N PRO A 243 4.21 21.62 -48.54
CA PRO A 243 5.55 21.32 -48.06
C PRO A 243 5.64 21.15 -46.53
N LYS A 244 4.72 21.75 -45.75
CA LYS A 244 4.65 21.57 -44.29
C LYS A 244 4.35 20.10 -43.86
N ARG A 245 3.80 19.32 -44.77
CA ARG A 245 3.43 17.90 -44.54
C ARG A 245 4.54 16.94 -44.93
N LEU A 246 5.63 17.45 -45.56
CA LEU A 246 6.70 16.62 -46.12
C LEU A 246 7.99 16.78 -45.33
N THR A 247 8.67 15.66 -45.10
CA THR A 247 10.03 15.63 -44.56
C THR A 247 10.88 14.74 -45.44
N ALA A 248 12.06 15.17 -45.86
CA ALA A 248 13.03 14.40 -46.60
C ALA A 248 14.15 13.93 -45.67
N THR A 249 14.49 12.65 -45.67
CA THR A 249 15.60 12.09 -44.90
C THR A 249 16.38 11.08 -45.71
N GLY A 250 17.71 11.00 -45.52
CA GLY A 250 18.56 9.96 -46.05
C GLY A 250 18.91 8.96 -44.96
N LYS A 251 18.97 7.67 -45.30
CA LYS A 251 19.30 6.55 -44.40
C LYS A 251 20.60 5.85 -44.83
N SER A 252 21.16 6.22 -46.01
CA SER A 252 22.32 5.54 -46.54
C SER A 252 22.10 4.02 -46.65
N GLU A 253 23.15 3.23 -46.50
CA GLU A 253 23.15 1.78 -46.43
C GLU A 253 22.88 1.22 -45.04
N TYR A 254 22.85 2.07 -44.01
CA TYR A 254 22.81 1.64 -42.58
C TYR A 254 21.43 1.24 -42.06
N GLN A 255 20.39 1.55 -42.80
CA GLN A 255 19.03 1.16 -42.45
C GLN A 255 18.36 0.47 -43.67
N PRO A 256 18.78 -0.74 -44.04
CA PRO A 256 18.20 -1.43 -45.17
C PRO A 256 16.71 -1.71 -44.97
N ILE A 257 15.92 -1.58 -46.02
CA ILE A 257 14.47 -1.90 -46.00
C ILE A 257 14.26 -3.41 -45.84
N ASP A 258 15.14 -4.21 -46.44
CA ASP A 258 15.20 -5.67 -46.29
C ASP A 258 16.62 -6.04 -45.80
N ALA A 259 16.67 -6.77 -44.68
CA ALA A 259 17.94 -7.18 -44.10
C ALA A 259 18.58 -8.42 -44.76
N ALA A 260 17.92 -9.00 -45.79
CA ALA A 260 18.47 -10.12 -46.51
C ALA A 260 19.62 -9.68 -47.43
N ASP A 261 20.75 -10.35 -47.38
CA ASP A 261 21.92 -10.07 -48.24
C ASP A 261 21.76 -10.77 -49.60
N THR A 262 20.69 -10.43 -50.32
CA THR A 262 20.39 -10.94 -51.66
C THR A 262 20.32 -9.77 -52.66
N ASP A 263 20.55 -10.06 -53.94
CA ASP A 263 20.42 -9.04 -55.00
C ASP A 263 18.98 -8.50 -55.09
N GLU A 264 17.97 -9.31 -54.75
CA GLU A 264 16.58 -8.87 -54.68
C GLU A 264 16.33 -7.91 -53.49
N ALA A 265 16.92 -8.18 -52.31
CA ALA A 265 16.83 -7.28 -51.16
C ALA A 265 17.52 -5.94 -51.42
N ARG A 266 18.66 -5.96 -52.13
CA ARG A 266 19.41 -4.74 -52.50
C ARG A 266 18.69 -3.87 -53.54
N THR A 267 17.70 -4.39 -54.23
CA THR A 267 16.93 -3.65 -55.26
C THR A 267 15.63 -3.07 -54.70
N LYS A 268 15.27 -3.36 -53.46
CA LYS A 268 14.11 -2.80 -52.77
C LYS A 268 14.41 -1.43 -52.18
#